data_a74598e986b755e12c64ac90986bc30e
#
_entry.id   a74598e986b755e12c64ac90986bc30e
#
_cell.length_a   1.000
_cell.length_b   1.000
_cell.length_c   1.000
_cell.angle_alpha   90.00
_cell.angle_beta   90.00
_cell.angle_gamma   90.00
#
_symmetry.space_group_name_H-M   'P 1'
#
loop_
_entity.id
_entity.type
_entity.pdbx_description
1 polymer ?
#
loop_
_entity_poly.entity_id
_entity_poly.type
_entity_poly.pdbx_seq_one_letter_code
_entity_poly.pdbx_strand_id
1 'polypeptide(L)'
;IPRTLAIIMYGDLDISIIDELPANRLPIKNCVVGTNYRPNAYKFIEQQVVQGRQAYIICPTVEFSEAIEGENVIDYCDTLKNIFPPYINIEYLHGKMKPAMKNEIMDRFAKNEIQILVSTTVVEVGVNVPNATVMMIENAERFGLAGLHQLRGRVGRGKYQSYCIFINASETKKASERLEILNHSNNGFEIANEDLKLRGPGDFFGVRQSGDMEFKLGDIYSDASILKTAADMVNRIEDGEIEVSDEEKQRLDEYIDKYIYSS
;
A
#
# COMPACT_ATOMS: atom_id res chain seq x y z
N ILE A 1 -1.94 6.47 4.92
CA ILE A 1 -2.32 7.90 4.80
C ILE A 1 -1.04 8.70 4.97
N PRO A 2 -0.69 9.62 4.07
CA PRO A 2 0.44 10.52 4.24
C PRO A 2 0.30 11.31 5.55
N ARG A 3 1.42 11.54 6.26
CA ARG A 3 1.42 12.29 7.53
C ARG A 3 0.77 13.65 7.39
N THR A 4 1.09 14.36 6.33
CA THR A 4 0.56 15.70 6.01
C THR A 4 -0.97 15.69 5.92
N LEU A 5 -1.51 14.71 5.19
CA LEU A 5 -2.95 14.58 5.03
C LEU A 5 -3.65 14.26 6.36
N ALA A 6 -3.04 13.44 7.20
CA ALA A 6 -3.57 13.15 8.53
C ALA A 6 -3.64 14.39 9.42
N ILE A 7 -2.61 15.26 9.40
CA ILE A 7 -2.59 16.51 10.14
C ILE A 7 -3.67 17.47 9.63
N ILE A 8 -3.89 17.53 8.32
CA ILE A 8 -4.91 18.43 7.72
C ILE A 8 -6.32 17.93 8.02
N MET A 9 -6.58 16.61 7.92
CA MET A 9 -7.92 16.04 8.09
C MET A 9 -8.32 15.88 9.55
N TYR A 10 -7.36 15.72 10.45
CA TYR A 10 -7.57 15.34 11.85
C TYR A 10 -6.75 16.25 12.78
N GLY A 11 -6.66 17.55 12.44
CA GLY A 11 -5.85 18.51 13.19
C GLY A 11 -6.24 18.71 14.64
N ASP A 12 -7.48 18.32 14.98
CA ASP A 12 -8.04 18.30 16.33
C ASP A 12 -7.81 16.99 17.09
N LEU A 13 -7.16 16.00 16.46
CA LEU A 13 -6.90 14.69 17.06
C LEU A 13 -5.41 14.46 17.31
N ASP A 14 -5.11 13.78 18.42
CA ASP A 14 -3.75 13.32 18.71
C ASP A 14 -3.28 12.27 17.68
N ILE A 15 -2.15 12.54 17.06
CA ILE A 15 -1.57 11.66 16.05
C ILE A 15 -0.36 10.93 16.63
N SER A 16 -0.49 9.62 16.83
CA SER A 16 0.62 8.74 17.17
C SER A 16 1.25 8.15 15.91
N ILE A 17 2.55 8.28 15.75
CA ILE A 17 3.29 7.84 14.58
C ILE A 17 4.17 6.66 14.95
N ILE A 18 4.03 5.54 14.21
CA ILE A 18 4.92 4.39 14.30
C ILE A 18 5.87 4.47 13.09
N ASP A 19 7.10 4.86 13.32
CA ASP A 19 8.12 5.11 12.28
C ASP A 19 9.35 4.19 12.39
N GLU A 20 9.39 3.32 13.40
CA GLU A 20 10.44 2.33 13.55
C GLU A 20 10.00 0.94 13.09
N LEU A 21 10.91 0.22 12.47
CA LEU A 21 10.73 -1.20 12.14
C LEU A 21 11.18 -2.07 13.32
N PRO A 22 10.54 -3.24 13.52
CA PRO A 22 11.01 -4.21 14.53
C PRO A 22 12.48 -4.57 14.30
N ALA A 23 13.22 -4.71 15.39
CA ALA A 23 14.61 -5.13 15.36
C ALA A 23 14.76 -6.47 14.58
N ASN A 24 15.84 -6.60 13.80
CA ASN A 24 16.15 -7.80 12.99
C ASN A 24 15.28 -8.04 11.75
N ARG A 25 14.49 -7.08 11.32
CA ARG A 25 13.74 -7.21 10.06
C ARG A 25 14.66 -6.90 8.87
N LEU A 26 14.84 -7.88 7.98
CA LEU A 26 15.60 -7.69 6.75
C LEU A 26 14.79 -6.85 5.75
N PRO A 27 15.42 -5.89 5.06
CA PRO A 27 14.76 -5.16 3.98
C PRO A 27 14.29 -6.13 2.89
N ILE A 28 13.07 -5.92 2.39
CA ILE A 28 12.52 -6.72 1.29
C ILE A 28 13.22 -6.28 0.00
N LYS A 29 13.72 -7.24 -0.77
CA LYS A 29 14.27 -7.00 -2.10
C LYS A 29 13.14 -6.92 -3.11
N ASN A 30 13.06 -5.81 -3.82
CA ASN A 30 11.99 -5.54 -4.76
C ASN A 30 12.50 -5.60 -6.20
N CYS A 31 11.64 -5.97 -7.15
CA CYS A 31 11.88 -5.74 -8.57
C CYS A 31 10.55 -5.45 -9.30
N VAL A 32 10.59 -4.50 -10.21
CA VAL A 32 9.51 -4.21 -11.15
C VAL A 32 9.95 -4.72 -12.53
N VAL A 33 9.17 -5.60 -13.12
CA VAL A 33 9.52 -6.31 -14.35
C VAL A 33 8.31 -6.45 -15.27
N GLY A 34 8.56 -6.59 -16.56
CA GLY A 34 7.49 -6.85 -17.53
C GLY A 34 7.00 -8.29 -17.52
N THR A 35 5.91 -8.55 -18.24
CA THR A 35 5.27 -9.87 -18.35
C THR A 35 6.17 -10.97 -18.89
N ASN A 36 7.14 -10.62 -19.73
CA ASN A 36 8.14 -11.54 -20.28
C ASN A 36 9.08 -12.12 -19.21
N TYR A 37 9.11 -11.54 -18.01
CA TYR A 37 9.92 -12.04 -16.90
C TYR A 37 9.26 -13.19 -16.12
N ARG A 38 7.96 -13.47 -16.33
CA ARG A 38 7.21 -14.53 -15.61
C ARG A 38 7.95 -15.88 -15.53
N PRO A 39 8.54 -16.43 -16.59
CA PRO A 39 9.26 -17.70 -16.50
C PRO A 39 10.43 -17.67 -15.50
N ASN A 40 11.15 -16.54 -15.43
CA ASN A 40 12.22 -16.36 -14.45
C ASN A 40 11.68 -16.22 -13.02
N ALA A 41 10.56 -15.52 -12.85
CA ALA A 41 9.89 -15.40 -11.55
C ALA A 41 9.41 -16.77 -11.05
N TYR A 42 8.79 -17.60 -11.90
CA TYR A 42 8.36 -18.95 -11.53
C TYR A 42 9.53 -19.85 -11.14
N LYS A 43 10.61 -19.82 -11.92
CA LYS A 43 11.83 -20.56 -11.57
C LYS A 43 12.42 -20.12 -10.24
N PHE A 44 12.40 -18.82 -9.97
CA PHE A 44 12.85 -18.27 -8.68
C PHE A 44 11.94 -18.73 -7.53
N ILE A 45 10.61 -18.68 -7.70
CA ILE A 45 9.65 -19.19 -6.71
C ILE A 45 9.87 -20.68 -6.45
N GLU A 46 10.06 -21.49 -7.48
CA GLU A 46 10.37 -22.92 -7.34
C GLU A 46 11.63 -23.14 -6.51
N GLN A 47 12.70 -22.41 -6.78
CA GLN A 47 13.94 -22.47 -5.98
C GLN A 47 13.72 -22.14 -4.51
N GLN A 48 12.88 -21.15 -4.22
CA GLN A 48 12.53 -20.80 -2.84
C GLN A 48 11.68 -21.89 -2.17
N VAL A 49 10.75 -22.50 -2.90
CA VAL A 49 9.93 -23.61 -2.40
C VAL A 49 10.79 -24.83 -2.10
N VAL A 50 11.73 -25.19 -2.97
CA VAL A 50 12.70 -26.29 -2.72
C VAL A 50 13.53 -26.06 -1.46
N GLN A 51 13.80 -24.79 -1.11
CA GLN A 51 14.45 -24.43 0.15
C GLN A 51 13.49 -24.45 1.36
N GLY A 52 12.25 -24.91 1.17
CA GLY A 52 11.23 -24.98 2.22
C GLY A 52 10.51 -23.65 2.49
N ARG A 53 10.60 -22.66 1.56
CA ARG A 53 9.88 -21.38 1.67
C ARG A 53 8.53 -21.45 1.00
N GLN A 54 7.73 -20.40 1.21
CA GLN A 54 6.40 -20.28 0.60
C GLN A 54 6.27 -18.95 -0.15
N ALA A 55 5.35 -18.93 -1.11
CA ALA A 55 5.10 -17.76 -1.93
C ALA A 55 3.61 -17.38 -1.97
N TYR A 56 3.37 -16.08 -2.03
CA TYR A 56 2.09 -15.50 -2.45
C TYR A 56 2.18 -15.07 -3.90
N ILE A 57 1.14 -15.32 -4.67
CA ILE A 57 0.94 -14.76 -6.02
C ILE A 57 -0.39 -14.02 -6.01
N ILE A 58 -0.37 -12.71 -6.21
CA ILE A 58 -1.55 -11.85 -6.13
C ILE A 58 -2.03 -11.47 -7.51
N CYS A 59 -3.31 -11.70 -7.75
CA CYS A 59 -4.00 -11.32 -8.99
C CYS A 59 -5.03 -10.20 -8.71
N PRO A 60 -5.26 -9.28 -9.65
CA PRO A 60 -6.16 -8.14 -9.43
C PRO A 60 -7.65 -8.52 -9.44
N THR A 61 -8.02 -9.66 -10.01
CA THR A 61 -9.44 -10.06 -10.17
C THR A 61 -9.69 -11.51 -9.76
N VAL A 62 -10.95 -11.79 -9.39
CA VAL A 62 -11.45 -13.14 -9.03
C VAL A 62 -11.98 -13.88 -10.25
N GLU A 63 -12.68 -13.17 -11.13
CA GLU A 63 -13.38 -13.73 -12.29
C GLU A 63 -12.96 -13.00 -13.56
N PHE A 64 -12.99 -13.69 -14.66
CA PHE A 64 -12.78 -13.10 -15.97
C PHE A 64 -13.89 -12.08 -16.25
N SER A 65 -13.51 -10.86 -16.61
CA SER A 65 -14.39 -9.81 -17.08
C SER A 65 -13.78 -9.19 -18.33
N GLU A 66 -14.55 -9.15 -19.42
CA GLU A 66 -14.09 -8.54 -20.68
C GLU A 66 -13.71 -7.05 -20.51
N ALA A 67 -14.25 -6.40 -19.48
CA ALA A 67 -13.93 -5.00 -19.16
C ALA A 67 -12.62 -4.84 -18.35
N ILE A 68 -12.03 -5.94 -17.86
CA ILE A 68 -10.85 -5.91 -17.01
C ILE A 68 -9.83 -6.95 -17.53
N GLU A 69 -8.84 -6.47 -18.24
CA GLU A 69 -7.68 -7.28 -18.66
C GLU A 69 -6.80 -7.58 -17.43
N GLY A 70 -7.09 -8.67 -16.72
CA GLY A 70 -6.32 -9.10 -15.57
C GLY A 70 -6.32 -10.61 -15.44
N GLU A 71 -5.33 -11.15 -14.75
CA GLU A 71 -5.27 -12.58 -14.49
C GLU A 71 -6.34 -12.97 -13.48
N ASN A 72 -7.18 -13.95 -13.85
CA ASN A 72 -8.17 -14.53 -12.96
C ASN A 72 -7.49 -15.49 -11.98
N VAL A 73 -7.78 -15.35 -10.70
CA VAL A 73 -7.12 -16.15 -9.65
C VAL A 73 -7.34 -17.65 -9.79
N ILE A 74 -8.49 -18.07 -10.29
CA ILE A 74 -8.85 -19.49 -10.45
C ILE A 74 -8.12 -20.08 -11.65
N ASP A 75 -8.30 -19.49 -12.84
CA ASP A 75 -7.68 -19.95 -14.09
C ASP A 75 -6.15 -19.85 -14.01
N TYR A 76 -5.67 -18.81 -13.34
CA TYR A 76 -4.24 -18.65 -13.14
C TYR A 76 -3.67 -19.71 -12.20
N CYS A 77 -4.38 -20.08 -11.14
CA CYS A 77 -3.99 -21.19 -10.27
C CYS A 77 -3.86 -22.50 -11.06
N ASP A 78 -4.82 -22.80 -11.93
CA ASP A 78 -4.79 -24.00 -12.75
C ASP A 78 -3.67 -23.96 -13.80
N THR A 79 -3.39 -22.78 -14.36
CA THR A 79 -2.23 -22.59 -15.23
C THR A 79 -0.93 -22.86 -14.48
N LEU A 80 -0.79 -22.36 -13.26
CA LEU A 80 0.41 -22.56 -12.45
C LEU A 80 0.61 -24.03 -12.05
N LYS A 81 -0.46 -24.77 -11.75
CA LYS A 81 -0.39 -26.21 -11.50
C LYS A 81 0.17 -27.02 -12.68
N ASN A 82 0.02 -26.51 -13.91
CA ASN A 82 0.62 -27.12 -15.10
C ASN A 82 2.07 -26.70 -15.33
N ILE A 83 2.49 -25.57 -14.77
CA ILE A 83 3.85 -25.02 -14.91
C ILE A 83 4.79 -25.57 -13.83
N PHE A 84 4.33 -25.59 -12.58
CA PHE A 84 5.14 -26.05 -11.46
C PHE A 84 5.15 -27.58 -11.33
N PRO A 85 6.21 -28.16 -10.79
CA PRO A 85 6.27 -29.59 -10.52
C PRO A 85 5.15 -30.07 -9.57
N PRO A 86 4.64 -31.31 -9.74
CA PRO A 86 3.47 -31.81 -9.00
C PRO A 86 3.69 -31.96 -7.48
N TYR A 87 4.92 -31.89 -7.00
CA TYR A 87 5.21 -31.89 -5.57
C TYR A 87 4.99 -30.51 -4.90
N ILE A 88 4.71 -29.46 -5.68
CA ILE A 88 4.38 -28.13 -5.17
C ILE A 88 2.87 -27.99 -5.09
N ASN A 89 2.34 -27.94 -3.89
CA ASN A 89 0.92 -27.72 -3.65
C ASN A 89 0.56 -26.25 -3.85
N ILE A 90 -0.32 -26.01 -4.81
CA ILE A 90 -0.81 -24.67 -5.17
C ILE A 90 -2.31 -24.63 -4.92
N GLU A 91 -2.75 -23.64 -4.15
CA GLU A 91 -4.15 -23.38 -3.87
C GLU A 91 -4.49 -21.93 -4.15
N TYR A 92 -5.77 -21.64 -4.33
CA TYR A 92 -6.25 -20.28 -4.52
C TYR A 92 -7.16 -19.82 -3.40
N LEU A 93 -7.23 -18.49 -3.21
CA LEU A 93 -8.06 -17.85 -2.22
C LEU A 93 -8.62 -16.53 -2.75
N HIS A 94 -9.93 -16.31 -2.62
CA HIS A 94 -10.57 -15.08 -3.06
C HIS A 94 -11.73 -14.63 -2.15
N GLY A 95 -12.16 -13.38 -2.30
CA GLY A 95 -13.12 -12.70 -1.42
C GLY A 95 -14.47 -13.38 -1.32
N LYS A 96 -14.97 -13.98 -2.41
CA LYS A 96 -16.29 -14.63 -2.50
C LYS A 96 -16.36 -16.02 -1.84
N MET A 97 -15.23 -16.61 -1.41
CA MET A 97 -15.23 -17.89 -0.70
C MET A 97 -15.86 -17.74 0.70
N LYS A 98 -16.49 -18.84 1.16
CA LYS A 98 -17.03 -18.91 2.53
C LYS A 98 -15.92 -18.74 3.57
N PRO A 99 -16.15 -18.03 4.69
CA PRO A 99 -15.13 -17.80 5.71
C PRO A 99 -14.45 -19.08 6.22
N ALA A 100 -15.20 -20.15 6.44
CA ALA A 100 -14.67 -21.43 6.90
C ALA A 100 -13.62 -22.01 5.92
N MET A 101 -13.89 -21.95 4.61
CA MET A 101 -12.97 -22.42 3.58
C MET A 101 -11.70 -21.54 3.49
N LYS A 102 -11.86 -20.22 3.63
CA LYS A 102 -10.70 -19.31 3.68
C LYS A 102 -9.79 -19.63 4.84
N ASN A 103 -10.38 -19.86 6.03
CA ASN A 103 -9.62 -20.18 7.23
C ASN A 103 -8.90 -21.52 7.07
N GLU A 104 -9.56 -22.56 6.53
CA GLU A 104 -8.94 -23.84 6.26
C GLU A 104 -7.73 -23.75 5.32
N ILE A 105 -7.87 -23.02 4.20
CA ILE A 105 -6.76 -22.81 3.25
C ILE A 105 -5.61 -22.05 3.93
N MET A 106 -5.92 -21.00 4.69
CA MET A 106 -4.91 -20.24 5.40
C MET A 106 -4.20 -21.04 6.48
N ASP A 107 -4.90 -21.91 7.20
CA ASP A 107 -4.31 -22.82 8.19
C ASP A 107 -3.38 -23.83 7.52
N ARG A 108 -3.77 -24.43 6.41
CA ARG A 108 -2.93 -25.32 5.61
C ARG A 108 -1.70 -24.60 5.05
N PHE A 109 -1.87 -23.36 4.60
CA PHE A 109 -0.75 -22.54 4.17
C PHE A 109 0.20 -22.21 5.33
N ALA A 110 -0.32 -21.85 6.49
CA ALA A 110 0.50 -21.58 7.68
C ALA A 110 1.30 -22.82 8.14
N LYS A 111 0.73 -24.02 7.96
CA LYS A 111 1.39 -25.30 8.26
C LYS A 111 2.37 -25.77 7.17
N ASN A 112 2.56 -24.98 6.11
CA ASN A 112 3.37 -25.36 4.93
C ASN A 112 2.88 -26.60 4.17
N GLU A 113 1.59 -26.91 4.27
CA GLU A 113 0.94 -27.94 3.44
C GLU A 113 0.68 -27.43 2.01
N ILE A 114 0.58 -26.11 1.86
CA ILE A 114 0.48 -25.37 0.60
C ILE A 114 1.75 -24.54 0.46
N GLN A 115 2.45 -24.62 -0.68
CA GLN A 115 3.68 -23.88 -0.90
C GLN A 115 3.46 -22.59 -1.67
N ILE A 116 2.45 -22.55 -2.54
CA ILE A 116 2.10 -21.34 -3.30
C ILE A 116 0.62 -21.03 -3.09
N LEU A 117 0.32 -19.84 -2.62
CA LEU A 117 -1.04 -19.35 -2.47
C LEU A 117 -1.32 -18.26 -3.50
N VAL A 118 -2.20 -18.58 -4.46
CA VAL A 118 -2.68 -17.62 -5.47
C VAL A 118 -3.89 -16.90 -4.91
N SER A 119 -3.89 -15.58 -4.87
CA SER A 119 -4.99 -14.86 -4.20
C SER A 119 -5.28 -13.50 -4.83
N THR A 120 -6.46 -12.98 -4.54
CA THR A 120 -6.76 -11.56 -4.68
C THR A 120 -6.24 -10.79 -3.45
N THR A 121 -6.53 -9.50 -3.35
CA THR A 121 -6.15 -8.63 -2.22
C THR A 121 -6.64 -9.10 -0.84
N VAL A 122 -7.50 -10.13 -0.79
CA VAL A 122 -8.06 -10.71 0.45
C VAL A 122 -7.00 -11.21 1.45
N VAL A 123 -5.78 -11.49 0.99
CA VAL A 123 -4.63 -11.82 1.86
C VAL A 123 -4.25 -10.70 2.83
N GLU A 124 -4.85 -9.53 2.71
CA GLU A 124 -4.70 -8.43 3.67
C GLU A 124 -5.19 -8.80 5.09
N VAL A 125 -6.00 -9.87 5.24
CA VAL A 125 -6.63 -10.23 6.51
C VAL A 125 -5.78 -11.23 7.32
N GLY A 126 -5.14 -10.73 8.35
CA GLY A 126 -4.99 -11.34 9.68
C GLY A 126 -3.96 -12.46 9.90
N VAL A 127 -3.57 -13.28 8.94
CA VAL A 127 -2.69 -14.43 9.20
C VAL A 127 -1.22 -14.10 8.96
N ASN A 128 -0.40 -14.33 9.98
CA ASN A 128 1.05 -14.17 9.88
C ASN A 128 1.70 -15.50 9.46
N VAL A 129 2.33 -15.52 8.27
CA VAL A 129 3.07 -16.68 7.77
C VAL A 129 4.55 -16.29 7.58
N PRO A 130 5.39 -16.43 8.64
CA PRO A 130 6.79 -15.99 8.59
C PRO A 130 7.63 -16.73 7.55
N ASN A 131 7.18 -17.92 7.12
CA ASN A 131 7.85 -18.74 6.11
C ASN A 131 7.56 -18.29 4.67
N ALA A 132 6.54 -17.46 4.45
CA ALA A 132 6.26 -16.86 3.16
C ALA A 132 7.27 -15.74 2.87
N THR A 133 8.19 -16.00 1.97
CA THR A 133 9.32 -15.10 1.65
C THR A 133 9.22 -14.48 0.28
N VAL A 134 8.33 -14.96 -0.58
CA VAL A 134 8.14 -14.39 -1.91
C VAL A 134 6.73 -13.86 -2.05
N MET A 135 6.63 -12.63 -2.53
CA MET A 135 5.38 -12.00 -2.99
C MET A 135 5.53 -11.67 -4.47
N MET A 136 4.70 -12.25 -5.32
CA MET A 136 4.60 -11.87 -6.72
C MET A 136 3.23 -11.24 -6.95
N ILE A 137 3.19 -10.09 -7.63
CA ILE A 137 1.95 -9.35 -7.87
C ILE A 137 1.79 -9.16 -9.38
N GLU A 138 0.77 -9.78 -9.92
CA GLU A 138 0.40 -9.68 -11.33
C GLU A 138 -0.34 -8.36 -11.61
N ASN A 139 -0.09 -7.79 -12.79
CA ASN A 139 -0.69 -6.53 -13.21
C ASN A 139 -0.58 -5.44 -12.12
N ALA A 140 0.63 -5.28 -11.58
CA ALA A 140 0.88 -4.40 -10.44
C ALA A 140 0.48 -2.94 -10.72
N GLU A 141 0.49 -2.50 -11.97
CA GLU A 141 0.03 -1.18 -12.40
C GLU A 141 -1.44 -0.90 -12.10
N ARG A 142 -2.25 -1.93 -11.83
CA ARG A 142 -3.68 -1.79 -11.49
C ARG A 142 -3.93 -1.49 -10.02
N PHE A 143 -2.93 -1.67 -9.18
CA PHE A 143 -3.02 -1.41 -7.75
C PHE A 143 -2.54 -0.01 -7.41
N GLY A 144 -3.08 0.60 -6.36
CA GLY A 144 -2.49 1.80 -5.76
C GLY A 144 -1.18 1.46 -5.04
N LEU A 145 -0.25 2.42 -4.98
CA LEU A 145 1.05 2.20 -4.32
C LEU A 145 0.90 1.82 -2.84
N ALA A 146 -0.07 2.41 -2.14
CA ALA A 146 -0.37 2.05 -0.75
C ALA A 146 -0.81 0.59 -0.60
N GLY A 147 -1.67 0.09 -1.51
CA GLY A 147 -2.09 -1.31 -1.53
C GLY A 147 -0.92 -2.26 -1.84
N LEU A 148 -0.07 -1.91 -2.81
CA LEU A 148 1.15 -2.68 -3.13
C LEU A 148 2.11 -2.73 -1.94
N HIS A 149 2.26 -1.62 -1.22
CA HIS A 149 3.06 -1.58 0.01
C HIS A 149 2.48 -2.48 1.11
N GLN A 150 1.17 -2.50 1.29
CA GLN A 150 0.49 -3.39 2.26
C GLN A 150 0.66 -4.86 1.88
N LEU A 151 0.48 -5.22 0.61
CA LEU A 151 0.72 -6.59 0.11
C LEU A 151 2.18 -7.00 0.32
N ARG A 152 3.14 -6.16 -0.07
CA ARG A 152 4.56 -6.39 0.19
C ARG A 152 4.84 -6.65 1.67
N GLY A 153 4.17 -5.93 2.57
CA GLY A 153 4.27 -6.10 4.02
C GLY A 153 3.79 -7.44 4.55
N ARG A 154 3.20 -8.31 3.72
CA ARG A 154 2.82 -9.68 4.12
C ARG A 154 3.98 -10.66 4.12
N VAL A 155 5.06 -10.36 3.42
CA VAL A 155 6.33 -11.07 3.49
C VAL A 155 7.36 -10.28 4.32
N GLY A 156 8.53 -10.86 4.57
CA GLY A 156 9.56 -10.22 5.39
C GLY A 156 9.25 -10.20 6.89
N ARG A 157 8.49 -11.19 7.38
CA ARG A 157 8.11 -11.31 8.78
C ARG A 157 8.90 -12.38 9.54
N GLY A 158 9.76 -13.09 8.84
CA GLY A 158 10.63 -14.13 9.39
C GLY A 158 12.11 -13.73 9.32
N LYS A 159 12.99 -14.69 9.64
CA LYS A 159 14.43 -14.52 9.63
C LYS A 159 15.08 -14.63 8.25
N TYR A 160 14.31 -14.98 7.24
CA TYR A 160 14.83 -15.20 5.90
C TYR A 160 14.65 -13.98 5.01
N GLN A 161 15.57 -13.80 4.05
CA GLN A 161 15.45 -12.76 3.04
C GLN A 161 14.15 -12.92 2.28
N SER A 162 13.40 -11.84 2.13
CA SER A 162 12.14 -11.82 1.39
C SER A 162 12.23 -10.96 0.14
N TYR A 163 11.38 -11.28 -0.82
CA TYR A 163 11.40 -10.74 -2.17
C TYR A 163 9.98 -10.34 -2.59
N CYS A 164 9.87 -9.24 -3.30
CA CYS A 164 8.62 -8.80 -3.91
C CYS A 164 8.83 -8.52 -5.39
N ILE A 165 8.09 -9.22 -6.24
CA ILE A 165 8.16 -9.14 -7.69
C ILE A 165 6.87 -8.49 -8.18
N PHE A 166 6.98 -7.30 -8.77
CA PHE A 166 5.86 -6.58 -9.35
C PHE A 166 5.86 -6.78 -10.86
N ILE A 167 4.88 -7.50 -11.39
CA ILE A 167 4.71 -7.69 -12.84
C ILE A 167 3.90 -6.52 -13.37
N ASN A 168 4.54 -5.71 -14.21
CA ASN A 168 3.90 -4.62 -14.93
C ASN A 168 3.47 -5.11 -16.31
N ALA A 169 2.16 -5.14 -16.58
CA ALA A 169 1.62 -5.48 -17.88
C ALA A 169 1.39 -4.24 -18.78
N SER A 170 1.51 -3.05 -18.23
CA SER A 170 1.38 -1.79 -18.98
C SER A 170 2.69 -1.40 -19.65
N GLU A 171 2.60 -1.01 -20.92
CA GLU A 171 3.72 -0.44 -21.66
C GLU A 171 3.87 1.07 -21.46
N THR A 172 3.00 1.70 -20.67
CA THR A 172 3.02 3.15 -20.45
C THR A 172 4.16 3.55 -19.53
N LYS A 173 4.87 4.62 -19.92
CA LYS A 173 5.96 5.19 -19.11
C LYS A 173 5.48 5.61 -17.73
N LYS A 174 4.28 6.19 -17.64
CA LYS A 174 3.66 6.62 -16.36
C LYS A 174 3.46 5.45 -15.37
N ALA A 175 3.02 4.28 -15.86
CA ALA A 175 2.86 3.09 -15.01
C ALA A 175 4.22 2.58 -14.51
N SER A 176 5.22 2.55 -15.37
CA SER A 176 6.58 2.13 -14.99
C SER A 176 7.21 3.07 -13.97
N GLU A 177 7.17 4.38 -14.19
CA GLU A 177 7.69 5.38 -13.26
C GLU A 177 7.02 5.30 -11.89
N ARG A 178 5.71 5.09 -11.86
CA ARG A 178 4.96 4.90 -10.61
C ARG A 178 5.40 3.66 -9.84
N LEU A 179 5.56 2.54 -10.52
CA LEU A 179 5.99 1.29 -9.87
C LEU A 179 7.46 1.33 -9.42
N GLU A 180 8.32 2.08 -10.12
CA GLU A 180 9.73 2.24 -9.74
C GLU A 180 9.93 2.83 -8.33
N ILE A 181 8.95 3.58 -7.82
CA ILE A 181 8.97 4.08 -6.43
C ILE A 181 9.12 2.91 -5.44
N LEU A 182 8.50 1.76 -5.74
CA LEU A 182 8.59 0.56 -4.90
C LEU A 182 9.96 -0.14 -4.95
N ASN A 183 10.72 0.05 -6.02
CA ASN A 183 12.09 -0.43 -6.11
C ASN A 183 13.04 0.39 -5.22
N HIS A 184 12.80 1.68 -5.12
CA HIS A 184 13.71 2.61 -4.45
C HIS A 184 13.41 2.77 -2.95
N SER A 185 12.18 2.49 -2.51
CA SER A 185 11.82 2.67 -1.10
C SER A 185 11.06 1.49 -0.50
N ASN A 186 11.44 1.13 0.72
CA ASN A 186 10.67 0.28 1.62
C ASN A 186 9.89 1.11 2.67
N ASN A 187 10.07 2.43 2.70
CA ASN A 187 9.42 3.32 3.64
C ASN A 187 7.98 3.63 3.20
N GLY A 188 7.01 3.22 4.02
CA GLY A 188 5.58 3.43 3.72
C GLY A 188 5.17 4.90 3.65
N PHE A 189 5.84 5.78 4.39
CA PHE A 189 5.55 7.22 4.36
C PHE A 189 6.05 7.87 3.06
N GLU A 190 7.25 7.49 2.59
CA GLU A 190 7.76 7.96 1.29
C GLU A 190 6.86 7.51 0.16
N ILE A 191 6.48 6.22 0.14
CA ILE A 191 5.58 5.66 -0.88
C ILE A 191 4.22 6.36 -0.86
N ALA A 192 3.67 6.64 0.32
CA ALA A 192 2.40 7.34 0.45
C ALA A 192 2.48 8.79 -0.04
N ASN A 193 3.59 9.48 0.24
CA ASN A 193 3.82 10.84 -0.25
C ASN A 193 3.97 10.88 -1.79
N GLU A 194 4.71 9.93 -2.35
CA GLU A 194 4.86 9.85 -3.81
C GLU A 194 3.53 9.47 -4.50
N ASP A 195 2.72 8.55 -3.90
CA ASP A 195 1.39 8.23 -4.41
C ASP A 195 0.47 9.46 -4.40
N LEU A 196 0.53 10.27 -3.34
CA LEU A 196 -0.22 11.53 -3.22
C LEU A 196 0.19 12.55 -4.29
N LYS A 197 1.49 12.75 -4.51
CA LYS A 197 2.00 13.65 -5.57
C LYS A 197 1.52 13.23 -6.95
N LEU A 198 1.51 11.92 -7.24
CA LEU A 198 1.11 11.39 -8.55
C LEU A 198 -0.41 11.49 -8.81
N ARG A 199 -1.23 11.38 -7.78
CA ARG A 199 -2.70 11.46 -7.88
C ARG A 199 -3.22 12.88 -7.81
N GLY A 200 -2.48 13.75 -7.14
CA GLY A 200 -2.94 15.09 -6.77
C GLY A 200 -3.88 15.08 -5.54
N PRO A 201 -4.07 16.24 -4.88
CA PRO A 201 -4.90 16.36 -3.68
C PRO A 201 -6.40 16.13 -3.95
N GLY A 202 -6.88 16.41 -5.16
CA GLY A 202 -8.31 16.38 -5.50
C GLY A 202 -8.98 15.00 -5.37
N ASP A 203 -8.24 13.91 -5.61
CA ASP A 203 -8.77 12.54 -5.51
C ASP A 203 -8.96 12.08 -4.05
N PHE A 204 -8.23 12.68 -3.10
CA PHE A 204 -8.30 12.28 -1.69
C PHE A 204 -9.45 12.91 -0.92
N PHE A 205 -9.83 14.11 -1.29
CA PHE A 205 -10.88 14.86 -0.57
C PHE A 205 -12.30 14.50 -1.04
N GLY A 206 -12.45 13.63 -2.05
CA GLY A 206 -13.77 13.28 -2.59
C GLY A 206 -14.54 14.46 -3.17
N VAL A 207 -13.87 15.58 -3.36
CA VAL A 207 -14.49 16.88 -3.62
C VAL A 207 -14.28 17.26 -5.07
N ARG A 208 -15.03 16.63 -5.92
CA ARG A 208 -15.43 17.30 -7.17
C ARG A 208 -16.56 18.33 -6.96
N GLN A 209 -16.96 18.60 -5.70
CA GLN A 209 -18.16 19.41 -5.43
C GLN A 209 -18.02 20.60 -4.50
N SER A 210 -16.86 20.87 -3.90
CA SER A 210 -16.69 22.13 -3.16
C SER A 210 -15.22 22.55 -3.15
N GLY A 211 -14.93 23.62 -3.89
CA GLY A 211 -13.75 24.48 -3.86
C GLY A 211 -12.40 23.81 -3.59
N ASP A 212 -11.45 23.99 -4.50
CA ASP A 212 -10.06 23.63 -4.26
C ASP A 212 -9.61 24.20 -2.91
N MET A 213 -9.09 23.38 -2.01
CA MET A 213 -8.28 23.87 -0.88
C MET A 213 -6.96 24.40 -1.45
N GLU A 214 -7.02 25.54 -2.10
CA GLU A 214 -5.84 26.26 -2.52
C GLU A 214 -5.32 27.06 -1.32
N PHE A 215 -4.23 26.56 -0.74
CA PHE A 215 -3.43 27.41 0.14
C PHE A 215 -2.87 28.56 -0.70
N LYS A 216 -3.13 29.81 -0.32
CA LYS A 216 -2.69 30.99 -1.08
C LYS A 216 -1.17 31.08 -1.23
N LEU A 217 -0.40 30.53 -0.29
CA LEU A 217 1.05 30.67 -0.19
C LEU A 217 1.78 29.37 0.09
N GLY A 218 1.05 28.27 0.41
CA GLY A 218 1.64 27.01 0.84
C GLY A 218 1.35 25.87 -0.14
N ASP A 219 2.25 24.90 -0.16
CA ASP A 219 2.08 23.62 -0.86
C ASP A 219 1.93 22.50 0.15
N ILE A 220 0.86 21.71 0.02
CA ILE A 220 0.52 20.62 0.94
C ILE A 220 1.66 19.59 1.07
N TYR A 221 2.49 19.46 0.05
CA TYR A 221 3.54 18.46 -0.01
C TYR A 221 4.87 18.94 0.56
N SER A 222 5.26 20.17 0.22
CA SER A 222 6.54 20.75 0.64
C SER A 222 6.48 21.40 2.01
N ASP A 223 5.31 21.90 2.43
CA ASP A 223 5.15 22.73 3.61
C ASP A 223 4.50 22.01 4.81
N ALA A 224 4.55 20.69 4.82
CA ALA A 224 4.04 19.85 5.91
C ALA A 224 4.60 20.21 7.30
N SER A 225 5.87 20.61 7.37
CA SER A 225 6.51 21.06 8.61
C SER A 225 5.95 22.39 9.09
N ILE A 226 5.62 23.28 8.16
CA ILE A 226 5.01 24.59 8.47
C ILE A 226 3.59 24.39 9.00
N LEU A 227 2.82 23.52 8.36
CA LEU A 227 1.46 23.15 8.81
C LEU A 227 1.48 22.59 10.24
N LYS A 228 2.42 21.68 10.53
CA LYS A 228 2.59 21.14 11.88
C LYS A 228 2.94 22.24 12.88
N THR A 229 3.89 23.10 12.54
CA THR A 229 4.27 24.23 13.42
C THR A 229 3.10 25.18 13.67
N ALA A 230 2.28 25.44 12.64
CA ALA A 230 1.09 26.26 12.78
C ALA A 230 0.04 25.62 13.69
N ALA A 231 -0.22 24.31 13.55
CA ALA A 231 -1.12 23.58 14.43
C ALA A 231 -0.63 23.57 15.89
N ASP A 232 0.67 23.31 16.11
CA ASP A 232 1.29 23.36 17.44
C ASP A 232 1.19 24.76 18.06
N MET A 233 1.30 25.82 17.25
CA MET A 233 1.12 27.20 17.73
C MET A 233 -0.32 27.50 18.14
N VAL A 234 -1.31 27.04 17.36
CA VAL A 234 -2.74 27.20 17.68
C VAL A 234 -3.04 26.53 19.03
N ASN A 235 -2.64 25.28 19.21
CA ASN A 235 -2.84 24.57 20.47
C ASN A 235 -2.22 25.31 21.65
N ARG A 236 -1.00 25.83 21.51
CA ARG A 236 -0.33 26.61 22.57
C ARG A 236 -1.02 27.94 22.88
N ILE A 237 -1.67 28.56 21.90
CA ILE A 237 -2.51 29.74 22.09
C ILE A 237 -3.78 29.36 22.85
N GLU A 238 -4.43 28.28 22.48
CA GLU A 238 -5.65 27.75 23.13
C GLU A 238 -5.37 27.36 24.60
N ASP A 239 -4.23 26.69 24.83
CA ASP A 239 -3.77 26.32 26.18
C ASP A 239 -3.31 27.49 27.04
N GLY A 240 -3.26 28.68 26.47
CA GLY A 240 -2.82 29.93 27.17
C GLY A 240 -1.31 30.01 27.38
N GLU A 241 -0.51 29.19 26.72
CA GLU A 241 0.95 29.28 26.79
C GLU A 241 1.52 30.48 26.00
N ILE A 242 0.78 30.90 24.99
CA ILE A 242 1.11 32.08 24.17
C ILE A 242 0.00 33.09 24.32
N GLU A 243 0.35 34.25 24.85
CA GLU A 243 -0.57 35.39 24.95
C GLU A 243 -0.70 36.06 23.58
N VAL A 244 -1.94 36.16 23.10
CA VAL A 244 -2.32 36.85 21.87
C VAL A 244 -3.07 38.13 22.29
N SER A 245 -2.66 39.26 21.76
CA SER A 245 -3.33 40.54 22.07
C SER A 245 -4.77 40.56 21.53
N ASP A 246 -5.63 41.36 22.14
CA ASP A 246 -7.03 41.47 21.70
C ASP A 246 -7.13 41.98 20.24
N GLU A 247 -6.18 42.80 19.80
CA GLU A 247 -6.09 43.30 18.44
C GLU A 247 -5.75 42.19 17.44
N GLU A 248 -4.86 41.23 17.82
CA GLU A 248 -4.52 40.07 17.00
C GLU A 248 -5.68 39.05 16.95
N LYS A 249 -6.39 38.83 18.05
CA LYS A 249 -7.61 38.00 18.07
C LYS A 249 -8.68 38.57 17.14
N GLN A 250 -8.95 39.85 17.21
CA GLN A 250 -9.93 40.49 16.35
C GLN A 250 -9.55 40.33 14.86
N ARG A 251 -8.28 40.49 14.51
CA ARG A 251 -7.81 40.27 13.13
C ARG A 251 -7.97 38.84 12.68
N LEU A 252 -7.75 37.85 13.55
CA LEU A 252 -7.94 36.46 13.28
C LEU A 252 -9.41 36.14 13.04
N ASP A 253 -10.30 36.64 13.90
CA ASP A 253 -11.76 36.45 13.77
C ASP A 253 -12.27 37.06 12.46
N GLU A 254 -11.85 38.27 12.12
CA GLU A 254 -12.20 38.91 10.83
C GLU A 254 -11.70 38.11 9.63
N TYR A 255 -10.52 37.45 9.75
CA TYR A 255 -9.99 36.62 8.70
C TYR A 255 -10.76 35.31 8.57
N ILE A 256 -11.13 34.67 9.68
CA ILE A 256 -11.94 33.46 9.74
C ILE A 256 -13.31 33.71 9.12
N ASP A 257 -14.00 34.78 9.54
CA ASP A 257 -15.30 35.15 9.02
C ASP A 257 -15.28 35.37 7.50
N LYS A 258 -14.26 36.03 7.02
CA LYS A 258 -14.09 36.34 5.60
C LYS A 258 -13.81 35.15 4.72
N TYR A 259 -13.08 34.14 5.21
CA TYR A 259 -12.58 33.03 4.37
C TYR A 259 -13.24 31.69 4.66
N ILE A 260 -13.87 31.50 5.81
CA ILE A 260 -14.50 30.24 6.19
C ILE A 260 -16.03 30.31 6.06
N TYR A 261 -16.65 31.44 6.43
CA TYR A 261 -18.11 31.56 6.42
C TYR A 261 -18.68 32.35 5.22
N SER A 262 -17.85 32.86 4.33
CA SER A 262 -18.29 33.58 3.12
C SER A 262 -18.19 32.76 1.83
N SER A 263 -18.07 31.44 1.89
CA SER A 263 -18.07 30.52 0.75
C SER A 263 -19.35 29.71 0.64
#